data_7554ae433e7fb5b9d3659cb2551cddae
#
_entry.id   7554ae433e7fb5b9d3659cb2551cddae
#
_cell.length_a   1.000
_cell.length_b   1.000
_cell.length_c   1.000
_cell.angle_alpha   90.00
_cell.angle_beta   90.00
_cell.angle_gamma   90.00
#
_symmetry.space_group_name_H-M   'P 1'
#
loop_
_entity.id
_entity.type
_entity.pdbx_description
1 polymer ?
#
loop_
_entity_poly.entity_id
_entity_poly.type
_entity_poly.pdbx_seq_one_letter_code
_entity_poly.pdbx_strand_id
1 'polypeptide(L)'
;MAFWNAPLSDAQHGRNALLAALGMREALAEANRRLAEEAAKAGRPFSPVGVGIGINSGPCSVGNMGSEQRFAYSALGDTVNLASRLESLTRAYGVEIIVGQDAAVGIEDMALLEIDRVRVKGRSEPLTIYTLLGAAKDTAFEQLAETQASFLAAYRRQEWSAAKTLLADCVMAAPALGALAALFAARIAQYETQPADPDWDGVYTATSKTG
;
A
#
# COMPACT_ATOMS: atom_id res chain seq x y z
N MET A 1 12.91 9.71 1.72
CA MET A 1 11.64 10.45 1.55
C MET A 1 11.73 11.27 0.29
N ALA A 2 10.68 11.30 -0.52
CA ALA A 2 10.51 12.18 -1.67
C ALA A 2 9.18 12.93 -1.53
N PHE A 3 9.05 14.12 -2.08
CA PHE A 3 7.82 14.89 -2.09
C PHE A 3 7.73 15.74 -3.36
N TRP A 4 6.51 16.07 -3.72
CA TRP A 4 6.15 16.83 -4.92
C TRP A 4 5.34 18.07 -4.54
N ASN A 5 5.10 18.95 -5.49
CA ASN A 5 4.36 20.21 -5.31
C ASN A 5 5.08 21.23 -4.40
N ALA A 6 6.41 21.09 -4.23
CA ALA A 6 7.27 22.02 -3.52
C ALA A 6 8.74 21.86 -3.97
N PRO A 7 9.51 22.93 -4.15
CA PRO A 7 9.13 24.35 -3.99
C PRO A 7 8.28 24.89 -5.16
N LEU A 8 8.20 24.16 -6.26
CA LEU A 8 7.40 24.52 -7.43
C LEU A 8 6.04 23.82 -7.37
N SER A 9 4.99 24.54 -7.75
CA SER A 9 3.64 23.98 -7.84
C SER A 9 3.57 22.90 -8.93
N ASP A 10 2.96 21.76 -8.59
CA ASP A 10 2.74 20.63 -9.49
C ASP A 10 1.31 20.12 -9.30
N ALA A 11 0.43 20.46 -10.24
CA ALA A 11 -0.96 20.03 -10.22
C ALA A 11 -1.12 18.49 -10.37
N GLN A 12 -0.09 17.81 -10.89
CA GLN A 12 -0.07 16.36 -11.07
C GLN A 12 0.76 15.64 -10.00
N HIS A 13 1.08 16.30 -8.89
CA HIS A 13 1.95 15.76 -7.85
C HIS A 13 1.59 14.35 -7.38
N GLY A 14 0.30 14.05 -7.18
CA GLY A 14 -0.16 12.71 -6.82
C GLY A 14 0.17 11.68 -7.89
N ARG A 15 -0.17 11.96 -9.15
CA ARG A 15 0.15 11.08 -10.28
C ARG A 15 1.65 10.88 -10.45
N ASN A 16 2.44 11.96 -10.34
CA ASN A 16 3.89 11.90 -10.46
C ASN A 16 4.53 11.07 -9.34
N ALA A 17 3.98 11.14 -8.12
CA ALA A 17 4.41 10.28 -7.01
C ALA A 17 4.14 8.79 -7.29
N LEU A 18 2.98 8.46 -7.85
CA LEU A 18 2.63 7.08 -8.21
C LEU A 18 3.51 6.54 -9.35
N LEU A 19 3.75 7.35 -10.40
CA LEU A 19 4.66 6.97 -11.49
C LEU A 19 6.09 6.76 -11.00
N ALA A 20 6.57 7.62 -10.09
CA ALA A 20 7.89 7.45 -9.49
C ALA A 20 7.98 6.16 -8.66
N ALA A 21 6.92 5.78 -7.94
CA ALA A 21 6.89 4.52 -7.19
C ALA A 21 6.95 3.29 -8.12
N LEU A 22 6.23 3.31 -9.25
CA LEU A 22 6.34 2.27 -10.26
C LEU A 22 7.74 2.19 -10.85
N GLY A 23 8.35 3.32 -11.21
CA GLY A 23 9.71 3.36 -11.71
C GLY A 23 10.75 2.85 -10.69
N MET A 24 10.57 3.14 -9.40
CA MET A 24 11.42 2.58 -8.34
C MET A 24 11.27 1.06 -8.24
N ARG A 25 10.05 0.52 -8.34
CA ARG A 25 9.79 -0.92 -8.34
C ARG A 25 10.47 -1.63 -9.51
N GLU A 26 10.35 -1.07 -10.72
CA GLU A 26 10.99 -1.60 -11.93
C GLU A 26 12.51 -1.55 -11.83
N ALA A 27 13.07 -0.43 -11.41
CA ALA A 27 14.51 -0.27 -11.22
C ALA A 27 15.07 -1.24 -10.16
N LEU A 28 14.32 -1.51 -9.09
CA LEU A 28 14.72 -2.47 -8.06
C LEU A 28 14.69 -3.91 -8.59
N ALA A 29 13.67 -4.28 -9.37
CA ALA A 29 13.61 -5.60 -10.00
C ALA A 29 14.81 -5.83 -10.92
N GLU A 30 15.18 -4.86 -11.74
CA GLU A 30 16.36 -4.91 -12.61
C GLU A 30 17.66 -4.98 -11.79
N ALA A 31 17.78 -4.18 -10.73
CA ALA A 31 18.94 -4.22 -9.84
C ALA A 31 19.10 -5.60 -9.17
N ASN A 32 18.01 -6.19 -8.67
CA ASN A 32 17.99 -7.51 -8.08
C ASN A 32 18.43 -8.59 -9.08
N ARG A 33 17.94 -8.53 -10.33
CA ARG A 33 18.35 -9.45 -11.40
C ARG A 33 19.86 -9.39 -11.63
N ARG A 34 20.41 -8.17 -11.79
CA ARG A 34 21.84 -7.97 -11.99
C ARG A 34 22.68 -8.46 -10.81
N LEU A 35 22.27 -8.15 -9.57
CA LEU A 35 22.97 -8.60 -8.36
C LEU A 35 22.94 -10.12 -8.20
N ALA A 36 21.83 -10.77 -8.57
CA ALA A 36 21.72 -12.22 -8.56
C ALA A 36 22.70 -12.87 -9.56
N GLU A 37 22.81 -12.33 -10.78
CA GLU A 37 23.77 -12.80 -11.79
C GLU A 37 25.23 -12.63 -11.31
N GLU A 38 25.57 -11.49 -10.71
CA GLU A 38 26.90 -11.23 -10.15
C GLU A 38 27.23 -12.19 -8.99
N ALA A 39 26.26 -12.43 -8.11
CA ALA A 39 26.42 -13.35 -6.99
C ALA A 39 26.62 -14.80 -7.48
N ALA A 40 25.85 -15.21 -8.48
CA ALA A 40 25.98 -16.55 -9.08
C ALA A 40 27.38 -16.75 -9.73
N LYS A 41 27.87 -15.74 -10.47
CA LYS A 41 29.24 -15.77 -11.05
C LYS A 41 30.32 -15.87 -9.99
N ALA A 42 30.10 -15.26 -8.82
CA ALA A 42 31.02 -15.25 -7.68
C ALA A 42 30.84 -16.45 -6.72
N GLY A 43 29.91 -17.38 -6.99
CA GLY A 43 29.60 -18.51 -6.11
C GLY A 43 29.06 -18.09 -4.74
N ARG A 44 28.40 -16.93 -4.63
CA ARG A 44 27.86 -16.40 -3.37
C ARG A 44 26.35 -16.52 -3.32
N PRO A 45 25.76 -16.73 -2.14
CA PRO A 45 24.31 -16.66 -1.97
C PRO A 45 23.81 -15.23 -2.25
N PHE A 46 22.60 -15.12 -2.79
CA PHE A 46 21.92 -13.86 -3.02
C PHE A 46 20.56 -13.86 -2.33
N SER A 47 20.25 -12.75 -1.68
CA SER A 47 18.91 -12.45 -1.19
C SER A 47 18.40 -11.19 -1.86
N PRO A 48 17.22 -11.19 -2.49
CA PRO A 48 16.71 -10.00 -3.14
C PRO A 48 16.44 -8.88 -2.13
N VAL A 49 16.71 -7.67 -2.53
CA VAL A 49 16.34 -6.45 -1.80
C VAL A 49 14.87 -6.17 -2.05
N GLY A 50 14.08 -6.00 -0.98
CA GLY A 50 12.70 -5.54 -1.04
C GLY A 50 12.58 -4.08 -0.65
N VAL A 51 11.52 -3.42 -1.11
CA VAL A 51 11.16 -2.05 -0.74
C VAL A 51 9.69 -1.97 -0.37
N GLY A 52 9.37 -1.20 0.69
CA GLY A 52 8.03 -0.74 0.98
C GLY A 52 7.91 0.74 0.60
N ILE A 53 6.84 1.12 -0.07
CA ILE A 53 6.58 2.51 -0.47
C ILE A 53 5.20 2.92 0.04
N GLY A 54 5.16 3.92 0.92
CA GLY A 54 3.92 4.54 1.40
C GLY A 54 3.74 5.91 0.76
N ILE A 55 2.61 6.15 0.12
CA ILE A 55 2.28 7.40 -0.57
C ILE A 55 1.05 8.01 0.07
N ASN A 56 1.13 9.28 0.43
CA ASN A 56 -0.01 10.05 0.91
C ASN A 56 0.06 11.49 0.41
N SER A 57 -1.07 12.17 0.34
CA SER A 57 -1.19 13.57 -0.06
C SER A 57 -1.88 14.38 1.04
N GLY A 58 -1.56 15.67 1.12
CA GLY A 58 -2.19 16.58 2.05
C GLY A 58 -1.25 17.71 2.52
N PRO A 59 -1.74 18.60 3.37
CA PRO A 59 -0.96 19.72 3.88
C PRO A 59 0.27 19.28 4.66
N CYS A 60 1.42 19.90 4.35
CA CYS A 60 2.66 19.74 5.10
C CYS A 60 3.51 21.01 5.02
N SER A 61 4.37 21.20 6.00
CA SER A 61 5.36 22.28 5.99
C SER A 61 6.62 21.81 5.29
N VAL A 62 7.05 22.51 4.24
CA VAL A 62 8.24 22.17 3.46
C VAL A 62 9.26 23.30 3.58
N GLY A 63 10.50 22.96 3.84
CA GLY A 63 11.57 23.96 3.99
C GLY A 63 12.89 23.36 4.47
N ASN A 64 13.86 24.25 4.66
CA ASN A 64 15.12 23.88 5.29
C ASN A 64 14.90 23.65 6.78
N MET A 65 15.20 22.44 7.23
CA MET A 65 15.03 22.01 8.61
C MET A 65 16.34 21.45 9.14
N GLY A 66 16.62 21.71 10.40
CA GLY A 66 17.84 21.25 11.05
C GLY A 66 18.48 22.34 11.94
N SER A 67 19.72 22.07 12.35
CA SER A 67 20.54 23.03 13.08
C SER A 67 21.38 23.88 12.11
N GLU A 68 22.01 24.93 12.62
CA GLU A 68 22.94 25.78 11.85
C GLU A 68 24.08 25.00 11.15
N GLN A 69 24.38 23.78 11.62
CA GLN A 69 25.44 22.94 11.09
C GLN A 69 24.94 21.82 10.14
N ARG A 70 23.63 21.54 10.10
CA ARG A 70 23.02 20.50 9.25
C ARG A 70 21.64 20.92 8.78
N PHE A 71 21.56 21.37 7.55
CA PHE A 71 20.30 21.68 6.89
C PHE A 71 19.88 20.52 5.98
N ALA A 72 18.60 20.14 6.08
CA ALA A 72 17.96 19.25 5.11
C ALA A 72 16.69 19.92 4.62
N TYR A 73 16.54 20.05 3.31
CA TYR A 73 15.27 20.44 2.72
C TYR A 73 14.30 19.25 2.87
N SER A 74 13.29 19.44 3.67
CA SER A 74 12.43 18.36 4.14
C SER A 74 10.98 18.77 4.29
N ALA A 75 10.10 17.81 4.47
CA ALA A 75 8.68 18.03 4.74
C ALA A 75 8.32 17.50 6.14
N LEU A 76 7.49 18.24 6.87
CA LEU A 76 6.94 17.86 8.17
C LEU A 76 5.43 18.02 8.18
N GLY A 77 4.75 17.14 8.90
CA GLY A 77 3.30 17.17 9.10
C GLY A 77 2.70 15.79 9.28
N ASP A 78 1.42 15.75 9.67
CA ASP A 78 0.70 14.50 9.84
C ASP A 78 0.60 13.70 8.54
N THR A 79 0.52 14.37 7.40
CA THR A 79 0.55 13.78 6.06
C THR A 79 1.82 12.97 5.82
N VAL A 80 2.98 13.49 6.25
CA VAL A 80 4.27 12.80 6.12
C VAL A 80 4.35 11.61 7.08
N ASN A 81 3.88 11.78 8.31
CA ASN A 81 3.81 10.70 9.29
C ASN A 81 2.88 9.57 8.81
N LEU A 82 1.77 9.93 8.15
CA LEU A 82 0.86 8.94 7.57
C LEU A 82 1.54 8.17 6.43
N ALA A 83 2.24 8.83 5.52
CA ALA A 83 2.99 8.15 4.45
C ALA A 83 4.00 7.13 5.03
N SER A 84 4.71 7.48 6.10
CA SER A 84 5.63 6.56 6.79
C SER A 84 4.91 5.37 7.43
N ARG A 85 3.69 5.57 7.97
CA ARG A 85 2.88 4.46 8.51
C ARG A 85 2.37 3.55 7.40
N LEU A 86 1.95 4.11 6.26
CA LEU A 86 1.54 3.33 5.09
C LEU A 86 2.71 2.50 4.54
N GLU A 87 3.93 3.06 4.52
CA GLU A 87 5.13 2.30 4.18
C GLU A 87 5.30 1.10 5.12
N SER A 88 5.21 1.31 6.43
CA SER A 88 5.36 0.23 7.40
C SER A 88 4.29 -0.86 7.27
N LEU A 89 3.09 -0.53 6.79
CA LEU A 89 2.01 -1.49 6.53
C LEU A 89 2.28 -2.37 5.31
N THR A 90 3.16 -1.98 4.37
CA THR A 90 3.43 -2.77 3.15
C THR A 90 3.85 -4.19 3.47
N ARG A 91 4.68 -4.37 4.51
CA ARG A 91 5.12 -5.69 4.96
C ARG A 91 3.96 -6.55 5.47
N ALA A 92 3.08 -5.97 6.27
CA ALA A 92 1.93 -6.70 6.85
C ALA A 92 0.92 -7.10 5.78
N TYR A 93 0.71 -6.24 4.78
CA TYR A 93 -0.19 -6.50 3.67
C TYR A 93 0.44 -7.32 2.54
N GLY A 94 1.77 -7.50 2.56
CA GLY A 94 2.50 -8.22 1.54
C GLY A 94 2.45 -7.56 0.16
N VAL A 95 2.40 -6.22 0.13
CA VAL A 95 2.40 -5.40 -1.08
C VAL A 95 3.56 -4.42 -1.06
N GLU A 96 4.10 -4.05 -2.21
CA GLU A 96 5.26 -3.15 -2.29
C GLU A 96 4.88 -1.67 -2.16
N ILE A 97 3.68 -1.30 -2.58
CA ILE A 97 3.22 0.10 -2.63
C ILE A 97 1.86 0.21 -1.94
N ILE A 98 1.75 1.06 -0.93
CA ILE A 98 0.46 1.45 -0.33
C ILE A 98 0.22 2.93 -0.55
N VAL A 99 -0.96 3.25 -1.06
CA VAL A 99 -1.42 4.59 -1.39
C VAL A 99 -2.60 4.93 -0.48
N GLY A 100 -2.51 6.04 0.25
CA GLY A 100 -3.61 6.57 1.03
C GLY A 100 -4.68 7.20 0.14
N GLN A 101 -5.92 7.22 0.62
CA GLN A 101 -7.08 7.74 -0.13
C GLN A 101 -6.85 9.15 -0.69
N ASP A 102 -6.22 10.04 0.08
CA ASP A 102 -6.01 11.44 -0.33
C ASP A 102 -5.04 11.57 -1.52
N ALA A 103 -4.12 10.61 -1.67
CA ALA A 103 -3.21 10.55 -2.82
C ALA A 103 -3.83 9.87 -4.05
N ALA A 104 -4.94 9.15 -3.88
CA ALA A 104 -5.68 8.48 -4.95
C ALA A 104 -6.76 9.40 -5.58
N VAL A 105 -7.09 10.52 -4.94
CA VAL A 105 -8.13 11.44 -5.43
C VAL A 105 -7.78 11.97 -6.82
N GLY A 106 -8.74 11.84 -7.75
CA GLY A 106 -8.62 12.34 -9.13
C GLY A 106 -7.71 11.49 -10.03
N ILE A 107 -7.29 10.32 -9.57
CA ILE A 107 -6.46 9.39 -10.34
C ILE A 107 -7.32 8.18 -10.75
N GLU A 108 -8.03 8.31 -11.87
CA GLU A 108 -8.97 7.30 -12.33
C GLU A 108 -8.38 6.35 -13.38
N ASP A 109 -7.27 6.72 -13.99
CA ASP A 109 -6.65 6.02 -15.12
C ASP A 109 -5.58 4.99 -14.70
N MET A 110 -5.09 5.04 -13.46
CA MET A 110 -4.07 4.11 -12.95
C MET A 110 -4.70 2.90 -12.23
N ALA A 111 -4.01 1.78 -12.24
CA ALA A 111 -4.45 0.54 -11.62
C ALA A 111 -4.27 0.57 -10.08
N LEU A 112 -5.09 1.37 -9.41
CA LEU A 112 -5.20 1.48 -7.95
C LEU A 112 -6.26 0.52 -7.44
N LEU A 113 -5.87 -0.54 -6.76
CA LEU A 113 -6.75 -1.55 -6.17
C LEU A 113 -6.98 -1.23 -4.69
N GLU A 114 -8.23 -1.05 -4.26
CA GLU A 114 -8.55 -0.95 -2.84
C GLU A 114 -8.18 -2.25 -2.13
N ILE A 115 -7.42 -2.15 -1.05
CA ILE A 115 -6.98 -3.34 -0.29
C ILE A 115 -7.59 -3.40 1.10
N ASP A 116 -7.90 -2.27 1.74
CA ASP A 116 -8.53 -2.28 3.06
C ASP A 116 -9.03 -0.89 3.48
N ARG A 117 -9.75 -0.85 4.61
CA ARG A 117 -9.98 0.36 5.41
C ARG A 117 -9.33 0.16 6.77
N VAL A 118 -8.44 1.07 7.14
CA VAL A 118 -7.61 0.93 8.34
C VAL A 118 -7.70 2.15 9.24
N ARG A 119 -7.68 1.90 10.54
CA ARG A 119 -7.48 2.95 11.54
C ARG A 119 -6.03 2.88 12.01
N VAL A 120 -5.24 3.88 11.61
CA VAL A 120 -3.83 3.95 12.01
C VAL A 120 -3.68 4.67 13.36
N LYS A 121 -2.66 4.29 14.12
CA LYS A 121 -2.39 4.88 15.44
C LYS A 121 -2.35 6.42 15.36
N GLY A 122 -3.12 7.09 16.24
CA GLY A 122 -3.19 8.56 16.31
C GLY A 122 -4.15 9.21 15.32
N ARG A 123 -4.97 8.43 14.60
CA ARG A 123 -6.14 8.90 13.86
C ARG A 123 -7.39 8.17 14.35
N SER A 124 -8.45 8.94 14.62
CA SER A 124 -9.77 8.40 15.00
C SER A 124 -10.54 7.90 13.77
N GLU A 125 -10.39 8.60 12.66
CA GLU A 125 -11.09 8.27 11.42
C GLU A 125 -10.33 7.18 10.62
N PRO A 126 -11.04 6.16 10.13
CA PRO A 126 -10.45 5.18 9.25
C PRO A 126 -10.15 5.81 7.88
N LEU A 127 -9.11 5.31 7.23
CA LEU A 127 -8.77 5.68 5.86
C LEU A 127 -8.80 4.46 4.95
N THR A 128 -9.21 4.67 3.72
CA THR A 128 -9.10 3.66 2.66
C THR A 128 -7.68 3.64 2.13
N ILE A 129 -7.13 2.45 1.97
CA ILE A 129 -5.80 2.24 1.41
C ILE A 129 -5.88 1.40 0.14
N TYR A 130 -5.01 1.72 -0.79
CA TYR A 130 -4.90 1.09 -2.10
C TYR A 130 -3.51 0.52 -2.30
N THR A 131 -3.38 -0.48 -3.17
CA THR A 131 -2.10 -0.85 -3.77
C THR A 131 -2.06 -0.44 -5.23
N LEU A 132 -0.87 -0.05 -5.71
CA LEU A 132 -0.67 0.37 -7.09
C LEU A 132 -0.10 -0.78 -7.91
N LEU A 133 -0.92 -1.33 -8.81
CA LEU A 133 -0.55 -2.48 -9.64
C LEU A 133 0.10 -2.06 -10.96
N GLY A 134 -0.33 -0.94 -11.55
CA GLY A 134 0.18 -0.47 -12.85
C GLY A 134 -0.16 0.98 -13.16
N ALA A 135 0.46 1.50 -14.23
CA ALA A 135 0.29 2.88 -14.68
C ALA A 135 -1.02 3.10 -15.47
N ALA A 136 -1.70 2.03 -15.88
CA ALA A 136 -2.96 2.08 -16.60
C ALA A 136 -3.86 0.93 -16.14
N LYS A 137 -5.16 1.11 -16.33
CA LYS A 137 -6.17 0.06 -16.17
C LYS A 137 -6.29 -0.71 -17.49
N ASP A 138 -6.45 -2.01 -17.35
CA ASP A 138 -6.86 -2.89 -18.44
C ASP A 138 -8.09 -3.71 -18.00
N THR A 139 -8.67 -4.48 -18.91
CA THR A 139 -9.85 -5.30 -18.64
C THR A 139 -9.60 -6.32 -17.50
N ALA A 140 -8.38 -6.85 -17.39
CA ALA A 140 -8.02 -7.80 -16.33
C ALA A 140 -8.01 -7.11 -14.97
N PHE A 141 -7.48 -5.88 -14.90
CA PHE A 141 -7.52 -5.08 -13.69
C PHE A 141 -8.96 -4.72 -13.31
N GLU A 142 -9.81 -4.33 -14.27
CA GLU A 142 -11.21 -3.96 -14.00
C GLU A 142 -11.98 -5.14 -13.40
N GLN A 143 -11.83 -6.34 -13.94
CA GLN A 143 -12.42 -7.57 -13.40
C GLN A 143 -11.89 -7.90 -12.00
N LEU A 144 -10.59 -7.77 -11.78
CA LEU A 144 -9.99 -7.93 -10.45
C LEU A 144 -10.55 -6.92 -9.46
N ALA A 145 -10.68 -5.65 -9.86
CA ALA A 145 -11.18 -4.59 -8.99
C ALA A 145 -12.65 -4.82 -8.57
N GLU A 146 -13.49 -5.29 -9.49
CA GLU A 146 -14.87 -5.68 -9.20
C GLU A 146 -14.94 -6.86 -8.21
N THR A 147 -14.13 -7.89 -8.44
CA THR A 147 -14.05 -9.07 -7.55
C THR A 147 -13.54 -8.66 -6.17
N GLN A 148 -12.50 -7.84 -6.11
CA GLN A 148 -11.93 -7.33 -4.86
C GLN A 148 -12.93 -6.44 -4.10
N ALA A 149 -13.68 -5.58 -4.78
CA ALA A 149 -14.72 -4.77 -4.17
C ALA A 149 -15.83 -5.64 -3.56
N SER A 150 -16.24 -6.68 -4.28
CA SER A 150 -17.22 -7.66 -3.81
C SER A 150 -16.71 -8.44 -2.60
N PHE A 151 -15.43 -8.84 -2.61
CA PHE A 151 -14.76 -9.46 -1.48
C PHE A 151 -14.78 -8.56 -0.25
N LEU A 152 -14.32 -7.31 -0.37
CA LEU A 152 -14.27 -6.36 0.74
C LEU A 152 -15.68 -6.05 1.28
N ALA A 153 -16.69 -5.99 0.42
CA ALA A 153 -18.07 -5.82 0.83
C ALA A 153 -18.58 -7.03 1.64
N ALA A 154 -18.35 -8.26 1.19
CA ALA A 154 -18.70 -9.47 1.91
C ALA A 154 -17.96 -9.59 3.26
N TYR A 155 -16.66 -9.27 3.27
CA TYR A 155 -15.82 -9.24 4.47
C TYR A 155 -16.38 -8.26 5.53
N ARG A 156 -16.72 -7.03 5.11
CA ARG A 156 -17.28 -6.00 5.99
C ARG A 156 -18.67 -6.35 6.53
N ARG A 157 -19.44 -7.17 5.79
CA ARG A 157 -20.72 -7.71 6.25
C ARG A 157 -20.62 -9.02 7.05
N GLN A 158 -19.39 -9.49 7.29
CA GLN A 158 -19.11 -10.74 7.99
C GLN A 158 -19.69 -11.98 7.27
N GLU A 159 -19.87 -11.91 5.97
CA GLU A 159 -20.31 -13.00 5.09
C GLU A 159 -19.12 -13.92 4.76
N TRP A 160 -18.59 -14.62 5.78
CA TRP A 160 -17.27 -15.28 5.68
C TRP A 160 -17.17 -16.32 4.58
N SER A 161 -18.22 -17.08 4.31
CA SER A 161 -18.22 -18.08 3.22
C SER A 161 -18.07 -17.41 1.85
N ALA A 162 -18.85 -16.35 1.58
CA ALA A 162 -18.76 -15.59 0.35
C ALA A 162 -17.40 -14.88 0.23
N ALA A 163 -16.93 -14.27 1.34
CA ALA A 163 -15.63 -13.59 1.37
C ALA A 163 -14.47 -14.55 1.03
N LYS A 164 -14.46 -15.79 1.56
CA LYS A 164 -13.42 -16.78 1.25
C LYS A 164 -13.41 -17.18 -0.23
N THR A 165 -14.59 -17.34 -0.83
CA THR A 165 -14.70 -17.69 -2.26
C THR A 165 -14.15 -16.55 -3.12
N LEU A 166 -14.63 -15.32 -2.90
CA LEU A 166 -14.17 -14.13 -3.64
C LEU A 166 -12.69 -13.86 -3.45
N LEU A 167 -12.15 -14.10 -2.25
CA LEU A 167 -10.72 -13.98 -1.97
C LEU A 167 -9.89 -14.98 -2.80
N ALA A 168 -10.37 -16.20 -2.95
CA ALA A 168 -9.71 -17.20 -3.81
C ALA A 168 -9.75 -16.78 -5.28
N ASP A 169 -10.86 -16.21 -5.75
CA ASP A 169 -10.99 -15.70 -7.11
C ASP A 169 -10.02 -14.53 -7.37
N CYS A 170 -9.83 -13.63 -6.39
CA CYS A 170 -8.82 -12.55 -6.46
C CYS A 170 -7.40 -13.12 -6.63
N VAL A 171 -7.04 -14.18 -5.89
CA VAL A 171 -5.71 -14.80 -6.00
C VAL A 171 -5.53 -15.50 -7.34
N MET A 172 -6.59 -16.14 -7.86
CA MET A 172 -6.54 -16.75 -9.20
C MET A 172 -6.31 -15.69 -10.29
N ALA A 173 -6.97 -14.54 -10.19
CA ALA A 173 -6.80 -13.44 -11.13
C ALA A 173 -5.43 -12.72 -10.98
N ALA A 174 -4.93 -12.60 -9.77
CA ALA A 174 -3.69 -11.90 -9.46
C ALA A 174 -2.87 -12.65 -8.38
N PRO A 175 -2.08 -13.68 -8.74
CA PRO A 175 -1.28 -14.47 -7.78
C PRO A 175 -0.32 -13.64 -6.92
N ALA A 176 0.12 -12.48 -7.39
CA ALA A 176 0.96 -11.55 -6.64
C ALA A 176 0.28 -11.02 -5.36
N LEU A 177 -1.06 -11.10 -5.26
CA LEU A 177 -1.83 -10.73 -4.07
C LEU A 177 -1.95 -11.87 -3.05
N GLY A 178 -1.23 -12.98 -3.21
CA GLY A 178 -1.32 -14.15 -2.33
C GLY A 178 -1.03 -13.82 -0.85
N ALA A 179 -0.07 -12.94 -0.58
CA ALA A 179 0.24 -12.52 0.79
C ALA A 179 -0.89 -11.66 1.41
N LEU A 180 -1.49 -10.76 0.62
CA LEU A 180 -2.67 -10.02 1.00
C LEU A 180 -3.85 -10.96 1.33
N ALA A 181 -4.07 -11.95 0.48
CA ALA A 181 -5.12 -12.94 0.69
C ALA A 181 -4.88 -13.78 1.95
N ALA A 182 -3.64 -14.19 2.21
CA ALA A 182 -3.29 -14.91 3.44
C ALA A 182 -3.58 -14.08 4.71
N LEU A 183 -3.31 -12.77 4.66
CA LEU A 183 -3.67 -11.85 5.75
C LEU A 183 -5.18 -11.86 6.03
N PHE A 184 -6.00 -11.71 4.99
CA PHE A 184 -7.46 -11.72 5.16
C PHE A 184 -8.00 -13.08 5.57
N ALA A 185 -7.45 -14.17 5.04
CA ALA A 185 -7.82 -15.54 5.46
C ALA A 185 -7.56 -15.74 6.96
N ALA A 186 -6.42 -15.27 7.47
CA ALA A 186 -6.10 -15.33 8.90
C ALA A 186 -7.08 -14.50 9.75
N ARG A 187 -7.44 -13.29 9.30
CA ARG A 187 -8.43 -12.44 9.99
C ARG A 187 -9.82 -13.09 9.99
N ILE A 188 -10.26 -13.64 8.87
CA ILE A 188 -11.54 -14.36 8.79
C ILE A 188 -11.55 -15.54 9.76
N ALA A 189 -10.50 -16.38 9.78
CA ALA A 189 -10.39 -17.50 10.71
C ALA A 189 -10.43 -17.05 12.18
N GLN A 190 -9.83 -15.91 12.50
CA GLN A 190 -9.90 -15.33 13.82
C GLN A 190 -11.35 -14.90 14.17
N TYR A 191 -12.05 -14.22 13.25
CA TYR A 191 -13.45 -13.78 13.50
C TYR A 191 -14.45 -14.93 13.51
N GLU A 192 -14.17 -16.06 12.86
CA GLU A 192 -15.00 -17.27 12.99
C GLU A 192 -14.90 -17.91 14.38
N THR A 193 -13.76 -17.75 15.06
CA THR A 193 -13.53 -18.27 16.42
C THR A 193 -13.84 -17.25 17.52
N GLN A 194 -13.61 -15.99 17.24
CA GLN A 194 -13.85 -14.84 18.11
C GLN A 194 -14.61 -13.77 17.30
N PRO A 195 -15.94 -13.85 17.26
CA PRO A 195 -16.76 -12.94 16.47
C PRO A 195 -16.42 -11.48 16.75
N ALA A 196 -16.40 -10.67 15.70
CA ALA A 196 -16.26 -9.24 15.82
C ALA A 196 -17.46 -8.66 16.60
N ASP A 197 -17.26 -7.46 17.16
CA ASP A 197 -18.34 -6.71 17.78
C ASP A 197 -19.54 -6.59 16.83
N PRO A 198 -20.79 -6.72 17.29
CA PRO A 198 -21.95 -6.49 16.43
C PRO A 198 -21.96 -5.14 15.72
N ASP A 199 -21.34 -4.11 16.33
CA ASP A 199 -21.21 -2.76 15.77
C ASP A 199 -19.88 -2.56 15.00
N TRP A 200 -19.18 -3.65 14.66
CA TRP A 200 -17.93 -3.55 13.93
C TRP A 200 -18.13 -2.93 12.54
N ASP A 201 -17.42 -1.85 12.30
CA ASP A 201 -17.50 -1.03 11.09
C ASP A 201 -16.73 -1.59 9.88
N GLY A 202 -16.21 -2.81 9.97
CA GLY A 202 -15.38 -3.44 8.93
C GLY A 202 -13.97 -2.89 8.82
N VAL A 203 -13.53 -2.08 9.81
CA VAL A 203 -12.23 -1.42 9.83
C VAL A 203 -11.23 -2.21 10.66
N TYR A 204 -10.04 -2.42 10.10
CA TYR A 204 -8.94 -3.00 10.85
C TYR A 204 -8.20 -1.93 11.65
N THR A 205 -8.07 -2.13 12.96
CA THR A 205 -7.29 -1.24 13.81
C THR A 205 -5.88 -1.79 13.98
N ALA A 206 -4.88 -1.10 13.44
CA ALA A 206 -3.49 -1.45 13.61
C ALA A 206 -3.03 -1.10 15.04
N THR A 207 -2.93 -2.10 15.92
CA THR A 207 -2.64 -1.93 17.37
C THR A 207 -1.16 -1.95 17.68
N SER A 208 -0.28 -2.42 16.79
CA SER A 208 1.17 -2.50 17.03
C SER A 208 1.98 -1.86 15.91
N LYS A 209 3.12 -1.25 16.27
CA LYS A 209 4.27 -1.16 15.36
C LYS A 209 4.79 -2.59 15.23
N THR A 210 4.34 -3.33 14.26
CA THR A 210 5.06 -4.53 13.84
C THR A 210 6.35 -4.03 13.20
N GLY A 211 7.43 -4.09 13.99
CA GLY A 211 8.79 -3.84 13.55
C GLY A 211 9.32 -5.01 12.74
#